data_fb0ec77a7b24fc9e7ae91b949701259e
#
_entry.id   fb0ec77a7b24fc9e7ae91b949701259e
#
_cell.length_a   1.000
_cell.length_b   1.000
_cell.length_c   1.000
_cell.angle_alpha   90.00
_cell.angle_beta   90.00
_cell.angle_gamma   90.00
#
_symmetry.space_group_name_H-M   'P 1'
#
loop_
_entity.id
_entity.type
_entity.pdbx_description
1 polymer ?
#
loop_
_entity_poly.entity_id
_entity_poly.type
_entity_poly.pdbx_seq_one_letter_code
_entity_poly.pdbx_strand_id
1 'polypeptide(L)'
;MKVTYSWLREYVPLAPPAELAKQLTLAGLEVESVQSAAPAFSGVVVGEVLESGRHPDAEKLSLCLVTTDGSNRLQIVCGAPNVRAGLKVAVAMVGARLPNQVLIKRATLRGVESNGMLCSARELGLGSEHDGIMELAPALPLNADLRDALDLDDVMMEVNATPNRGDCMSVFGIARDYAAAQTRHYLALQIAPVAAQGADTLPVTLEAPAACPVFASRVIRGVKVGAASPAWLRERLRRVGINSISPIVDVTNYVMMDLGQPMHAYDLAKIDQGIRVRMAKSGERLTLLDDQEYALDPEMLVIADAAGPIGLAGIMGGRATAISDATRDVLLEAAHFAPDAIAGRARRLGLFTDAAQRFERGVDPSLPALAIER
;
A
#
# COMPACT_ATOMS: atom_id res chain seq x y z
N MET A 1 9.78 10.98 1.74
CA MET A 1 8.52 10.40 2.31
C MET A 1 7.34 11.02 1.60
N LYS A 2 6.47 10.20 0.97
CA LYS A 2 5.24 10.70 0.33
C LYS A 2 4.07 10.61 1.30
N VAL A 3 3.28 11.67 1.42
CA VAL A 3 2.08 11.74 2.25
C VAL A 3 0.96 12.42 1.49
N THR A 4 -0.30 12.12 1.83
CA THR A 4 -1.43 12.84 1.26
C THR A 4 -2.05 13.79 2.26
N TYR A 5 -2.62 14.87 1.75
CA TYR A 5 -3.31 15.88 2.56
C TYR A 5 -4.49 15.26 3.33
N SER A 6 -5.27 14.41 2.67
CA SER A 6 -6.41 13.74 3.32
C SER A 6 -5.98 12.85 4.48
N TRP A 7 -4.85 12.11 4.35
CA TRP A 7 -4.36 11.23 5.40
C TRP A 7 -3.79 12.01 6.59
N LEU A 8 -3.01 13.08 6.35
CA LEU A 8 -2.54 13.97 7.41
C LEU A 8 -3.69 14.62 8.18
N ARG A 9 -4.78 15.01 7.47
CA ARG A 9 -5.97 15.63 8.06
C ARG A 9 -6.72 14.73 9.05
N GLU A 10 -6.51 13.41 9.00
CA GLU A 10 -7.06 12.48 9.99
C GLU A 10 -6.45 12.70 11.39
N TYR A 11 -5.25 13.26 11.47
CA TYR A 11 -4.52 13.45 12.73
C TYR A 11 -4.50 14.89 13.22
N VAL A 12 -4.55 15.86 12.33
CA VAL A 12 -4.43 17.28 12.70
C VAL A 12 -5.19 18.19 11.73
N PRO A 13 -5.84 19.26 12.22
CA PRO A 13 -6.39 20.28 11.34
C PRO A 13 -5.29 20.96 10.53
N LEU A 14 -5.42 20.98 9.20
CA LEU A 14 -4.40 21.48 8.28
C LEU A 14 -4.74 22.86 7.72
N ALA A 15 -3.70 23.63 7.39
CA ALA A 15 -3.83 24.77 6.48
C ALA A 15 -4.07 24.28 5.04
N PRO A 16 -4.52 25.12 4.10
CA PRO A 16 -4.59 24.73 2.68
C PRO A 16 -3.26 24.18 2.16
N PRO A 17 -3.25 23.27 1.17
CA PRO A 17 -2.06 22.52 0.78
C PRO A 17 -0.80 23.34 0.50
N ALA A 18 -0.91 24.46 -0.20
CA ALA A 18 0.23 25.33 -0.49
C ALA A 18 0.81 26.00 0.77
N GLU A 19 -0.05 26.39 1.70
CA GLU A 19 0.39 26.98 2.98
C GLU A 19 0.96 25.90 3.92
N LEU A 20 0.36 24.70 3.94
CA LEU A 20 0.88 23.55 4.67
C LEU A 20 2.31 23.21 4.22
N ALA A 21 2.55 23.12 2.92
CA ALA A 21 3.88 22.85 2.37
C ALA A 21 4.93 23.86 2.82
N LYS A 22 4.57 25.15 2.82
CA LYS A 22 5.44 26.23 3.34
C LYS A 22 5.70 26.10 4.85
N GLN A 23 4.65 25.81 5.62
CA GLN A 23 4.76 25.66 7.08
C GLN A 23 5.61 24.46 7.47
N LEU A 24 5.48 23.32 6.79
CA LEU A 24 6.32 22.14 6.99
C LEU A 24 7.78 22.44 6.67
N THR A 25 8.05 23.09 5.55
CA THR A 25 9.42 23.47 5.15
C THR A 25 10.06 24.41 6.17
N LEU A 26 9.33 25.42 6.64
CA LEU A 26 9.83 26.33 7.67
C LEU A 26 10.06 25.66 9.03
N ALA A 27 9.34 24.56 9.32
CA ALA A 27 9.53 23.74 10.51
C ALA A 27 10.69 22.73 10.38
N GLY A 28 11.39 22.68 9.23
CA GLY A 28 12.53 21.79 8.98
C GLY A 28 12.17 20.46 8.27
N LEU A 29 10.93 20.33 7.79
CA LEU A 29 10.48 19.23 6.95
C LEU A 29 10.28 19.75 5.52
N GLU A 30 11.36 19.80 4.74
CA GLU A 30 11.33 20.31 3.37
C GLU A 30 10.33 19.58 2.50
N VAL A 31 9.39 20.32 1.90
CA VAL A 31 8.44 19.79 0.91
C VAL A 31 9.02 19.98 -0.48
N GLU A 32 9.49 18.92 -1.08
CA GLU A 32 10.14 18.91 -2.41
C GLU A 32 9.14 19.05 -3.55
N SER A 33 7.93 18.49 -3.39
CA SER A 33 6.88 18.57 -4.40
C SER A 33 5.48 18.56 -3.80
N VAL A 34 4.54 19.20 -4.50
CA VAL A 34 3.11 19.19 -4.21
C VAL A 34 2.38 18.88 -5.51
N GLN A 35 1.66 17.77 -5.55
CA GLN A 35 1.05 17.25 -6.77
C GLN A 35 -0.38 16.75 -6.50
N SER A 36 -1.24 16.76 -7.54
CA SER A 36 -2.53 16.07 -7.45
C SER A 36 -2.31 14.56 -7.29
N ALA A 37 -3.09 13.93 -6.41
CA ALA A 37 -3.02 12.49 -6.16
C ALA A 37 -3.56 11.65 -7.33
N ALA A 38 -4.32 12.28 -8.24
CA ALA A 38 -4.80 11.68 -9.48
C ALA A 38 -4.68 12.66 -10.65
N PRO A 39 -4.45 12.18 -11.88
CA PRO A 39 -4.47 13.02 -13.07
C PRO A 39 -5.83 13.69 -13.27
N ALA A 40 -5.84 14.80 -14.00
CA ALA A 40 -7.08 15.49 -14.35
C ALA A 40 -7.84 14.67 -15.41
N PHE A 41 -9.11 14.39 -15.14
CA PHE A 41 -10.10 13.91 -16.10
C PHE A 41 -11.49 14.40 -15.69
N SER A 42 -12.45 14.36 -16.61
CA SER A 42 -13.84 14.80 -16.35
C SER A 42 -14.83 14.03 -17.20
N GLY A 43 -16.10 13.98 -16.76
CA GLY A 43 -17.18 13.30 -17.49
C GLY A 43 -17.08 11.77 -17.41
N VAL A 44 -16.40 11.24 -16.41
CA VAL A 44 -16.35 9.81 -16.09
C VAL A 44 -17.24 9.58 -14.88
N VAL A 45 -18.19 8.66 -15.01
CA VAL A 45 -19.19 8.38 -13.97
C VAL A 45 -19.24 6.89 -13.62
N VAL A 46 -19.81 6.58 -12.47
CA VAL A 46 -20.12 5.20 -12.08
C VAL A 46 -21.28 4.69 -12.92
N GLY A 47 -21.07 3.59 -13.64
CA GLY A 47 -22.12 2.87 -14.36
C GLY A 47 -22.16 1.39 -13.98
N GLU A 48 -23.15 0.69 -14.52
CA GLU A 48 -23.33 -0.74 -14.35
C GLU A 48 -23.51 -1.43 -15.69
N VAL A 49 -22.80 -2.52 -15.89
CA VAL A 49 -22.97 -3.37 -17.07
C VAL A 49 -24.22 -4.23 -16.87
N LEU A 50 -25.27 -3.96 -17.63
CA LEU A 50 -26.51 -4.73 -17.58
C LEU A 50 -26.38 -6.05 -18.34
N GLU A 51 -25.80 -5.97 -19.55
CA GLU A 51 -25.62 -7.12 -20.44
C GLU A 51 -24.24 -7.03 -21.11
N SER A 52 -23.62 -8.19 -21.36
CA SER A 52 -22.39 -8.29 -22.13
C SER A 52 -22.50 -9.51 -23.06
N GLY A 53 -22.31 -9.29 -24.36
CA GLY A 53 -22.35 -10.32 -25.40
C GLY A 53 -21.18 -10.20 -26.37
N ARG A 54 -20.94 -11.19 -27.20
CA ARG A 54 -19.91 -11.13 -28.24
C ARG A 54 -20.26 -10.10 -29.31
N HIS A 55 -19.23 -9.37 -29.77
CA HIS A 55 -19.36 -8.49 -30.91
C HIS A 55 -19.62 -9.31 -32.19
N PRO A 56 -20.56 -8.91 -33.07
CA PRO A 56 -20.90 -9.70 -34.26
C PRO A 56 -19.72 -9.95 -35.21
N ASP A 57 -18.85 -8.94 -35.38
CA ASP A 57 -17.78 -8.98 -36.39
C ASP A 57 -16.35 -8.89 -35.77
N ALA A 58 -16.19 -9.14 -34.45
CA ALA A 58 -14.89 -9.07 -33.80
C ALA A 58 -14.79 -9.98 -32.57
N GLU A 59 -14.03 -11.05 -32.67
CA GLU A 59 -13.89 -12.09 -31.65
C GLU A 59 -13.34 -11.54 -30.29
N LYS A 60 -12.52 -10.50 -30.34
CA LYS A 60 -11.87 -9.90 -29.16
C LYS A 60 -12.66 -8.73 -28.54
N LEU A 61 -13.82 -8.42 -29.08
CA LEU A 61 -14.66 -7.34 -28.59
C LEU A 61 -15.97 -7.88 -28.01
N SER A 62 -16.46 -7.19 -27.00
CA SER A 62 -17.77 -7.40 -26.39
C SER A 62 -18.68 -6.21 -26.70
N LEU A 63 -19.94 -6.50 -26.97
CA LEU A 63 -21.00 -5.50 -27.04
C LEU A 63 -21.68 -5.45 -25.67
N CYS A 64 -21.57 -4.32 -25.00
CA CYS A 64 -22.09 -4.12 -23.65
C CYS A 64 -23.29 -3.17 -23.67
N LEU A 65 -24.30 -3.51 -22.88
CA LEU A 65 -25.38 -2.60 -22.54
C LEU A 65 -25.16 -2.10 -21.13
N VAL A 66 -24.95 -0.79 -20.97
CA VAL A 66 -24.53 -0.16 -19.72
C VAL A 66 -25.55 0.89 -19.31
N THR A 67 -25.82 1.00 -18.02
CA THR A 67 -26.61 2.10 -17.47
C THR A 67 -25.75 2.96 -16.54
N THR A 68 -26.01 4.25 -16.53
CA THR A 68 -25.42 5.18 -15.55
C THR A 68 -26.46 5.74 -14.58
N ASP A 69 -27.74 5.63 -14.87
CA ASP A 69 -28.84 6.20 -14.08
C ASP A 69 -29.93 5.19 -13.71
N GLY A 70 -29.75 3.92 -14.08
CA GLY A 70 -30.74 2.85 -13.88
C GLY A 70 -31.86 2.79 -14.93
N SER A 71 -32.02 3.82 -15.76
CA SER A 71 -33.12 3.94 -16.74
C SER A 71 -32.61 3.90 -18.18
N ASN A 72 -31.64 4.74 -18.49
CA ASN A 72 -31.05 4.80 -19.82
C ASN A 72 -30.08 3.67 -20.07
N ARG A 73 -30.03 3.20 -21.30
CA ARG A 73 -29.15 2.12 -21.76
C ARG A 73 -28.18 2.66 -22.79
N LEU A 74 -26.90 2.56 -22.50
CA LEU A 74 -25.82 2.97 -23.39
C LEU A 74 -25.20 1.72 -24.02
N GLN A 75 -25.17 1.66 -25.35
CA GLN A 75 -24.42 0.66 -26.07
C GLN A 75 -22.94 1.06 -26.11
N ILE A 76 -22.06 0.21 -25.59
CA ILE A 76 -20.62 0.44 -25.54
C ILE A 76 -19.89 -0.80 -26.01
N VAL A 77 -18.94 -0.64 -26.94
CA VAL A 77 -18.05 -1.72 -27.39
C VAL A 77 -16.81 -1.73 -26.49
N CYS A 78 -16.49 -2.90 -25.92
CA CYS A 78 -15.41 -3.08 -24.97
C CYS A 78 -14.48 -4.22 -25.38
N GLY A 79 -13.16 -4.00 -25.30
CA GLY A 79 -12.13 -5.00 -25.57
C GLY A 79 -11.60 -5.73 -24.34
N ALA A 80 -12.09 -5.38 -23.15
CA ALA A 80 -11.57 -5.93 -21.90
C ALA A 80 -12.11 -7.35 -21.64
N PRO A 81 -11.24 -8.29 -21.23
CA PRO A 81 -11.64 -9.69 -20.99
C PRO A 81 -12.49 -9.89 -19.74
N ASN A 82 -12.42 -8.95 -18.79
CA ASN A 82 -13.12 -9.05 -17.50
C ASN A 82 -14.54 -8.47 -17.52
N VAL A 83 -15.00 -7.91 -18.65
CA VAL A 83 -16.34 -7.32 -18.73
C VAL A 83 -17.42 -8.41 -18.62
N ARG A 84 -18.40 -8.20 -17.72
CA ARG A 84 -19.53 -9.08 -17.47
C ARG A 84 -20.73 -8.33 -16.90
N ALA A 85 -21.92 -8.88 -17.03
CA ALA A 85 -23.13 -8.31 -16.43
C ALA A 85 -23.02 -8.23 -14.91
N GLY A 86 -23.61 -7.19 -14.32
CA GLY A 86 -23.62 -6.91 -12.88
C GLY A 86 -22.39 -6.15 -12.37
N LEU A 87 -21.39 -5.87 -13.21
CA LEU A 87 -20.24 -5.08 -12.80
C LEU A 87 -20.56 -3.58 -12.70
N LYS A 88 -20.14 -2.96 -11.59
CA LYS A 88 -19.95 -1.51 -11.50
C LYS A 88 -18.61 -1.13 -12.15
N VAL A 89 -18.63 -0.13 -13.01
CA VAL A 89 -17.51 0.22 -13.88
C VAL A 89 -17.38 1.74 -14.03
N ALA A 90 -16.18 2.20 -14.39
CA ALA A 90 -15.93 3.58 -14.77
C ALA A 90 -16.35 3.81 -16.22
N VAL A 91 -17.38 4.64 -16.43
CA VAL A 91 -17.94 4.96 -17.76
C VAL A 91 -17.54 6.38 -18.15
N ALA A 92 -16.67 6.48 -19.15
CA ALA A 92 -16.40 7.76 -19.80
C ALA A 92 -17.52 8.08 -20.79
N MET A 93 -18.29 9.10 -20.49
CA MET A 93 -19.41 9.56 -21.32
C MET A 93 -18.90 10.24 -22.59
N VAL A 94 -19.73 10.32 -23.62
CA VAL A 94 -19.41 11.14 -24.80
C VAL A 94 -19.21 12.58 -24.35
N GLY A 95 -18.06 13.17 -24.70
CA GLY A 95 -17.62 14.48 -24.22
C GLY A 95 -16.65 14.42 -23.02
N ALA A 96 -16.46 13.26 -22.40
CA ALA A 96 -15.48 13.08 -21.33
C ALA A 96 -14.06 13.42 -21.81
N ARG A 97 -13.28 13.99 -20.93
CA ARG A 97 -11.84 14.26 -21.13
C ARG A 97 -11.05 13.37 -20.22
N LEU A 98 -10.27 12.48 -20.79
CA LEU A 98 -9.36 11.59 -20.07
C LEU A 98 -7.97 12.23 -19.95
N PRO A 99 -7.05 11.65 -19.13
CA PRO A 99 -5.65 12.06 -19.09
C PRO A 99 -5.05 12.13 -20.51
N ASN A 100 -3.99 12.94 -20.68
CA ASN A 100 -3.38 13.22 -21.98
C ASN A 100 -4.34 13.87 -23.01
N GLN A 101 -5.38 14.55 -22.55
CA GLN A 101 -6.36 15.30 -23.35
C GLN A 101 -7.17 14.43 -24.34
N VAL A 102 -7.29 13.15 -24.10
CA VAL A 102 -8.12 12.24 -24.89
C VAL A 102 -9.59 12.62 -24.70
N LEU A 103 -10.24 13.03 -25.79
CA LEU A 103 -11.67 13.36 -25.81
C LEU A 103 -12.49 12.15 -26.27
N ILE A 104 -13.41 11.69 -25.42
CA ILE A 104 -14.31 10.59 -25.77
C ILE A 104 -15.41 11.11 -26.71
N LYS A 105 -15.51 10.46 -27.86
CA LYS A 105 -16.52 10.74 -28.88
C LYS A 105 -17.35 9.49 -29.15
N ARG A 106 -18.54 9.69 -29.70
CA ARG A 106 -19.25 8.57 -30.31
C ARG A 106 -18.40 7.96 -31.41
N ALA A 107 -18.26 6.67 -31.43
CA ALA A 107 -17.40 5.92 -32.37
C ALA A 107 -18.14 4.74 -32.95
N THR A 108 -17.77 4.35 -34.16
CA THR A 108 -18.22 3.11 -34.78
C THR A 108 -17.03 2.14 -34.83
N LEU A 109 -17.14 1.03 -34.11
CA LEU A 109 -16.11 0.01 -34.00
C LEU A 109 -16.58 -1.26 -34.71
N ARG A 110 -15.91 -1.62 -35.80
CA ARG A 110 -16.31 -2.77 -36.64
C ARG A 110 -17.81 -2.78 -36.99
N GLY A 111 -18.35 -1.65 -37.44
CA GLY A 111 -19.76 -1.52 -37.81
C GLY A 111 -20.75 -1.30 -36.66
N VAL A 112 -20.32 -1.39 -35.40
CA VAL A 112 -21.18 -1.23 -34.23
C VAL A 112 -20.88 0.10 -33.53
N GLU A 113 -21.93 0.86 -33.21
CA GLU A 113 -21.85 2.16 -32.55
C GLU A 113 -21.51 1.99 -31.06
N SER A 114 -20.57 2.78 -30.57
CA SER A 114 -20.20 2.89 -29.16
C SER A 114 -20.46 4.31 -28.64
N ASN A 115 -21.27 4.43 -27.60
CA ASN A 115 -21.72 5.70 -27.01
C ASN A 115 -21.00 6.02 -25.69
N GLY A 116 -19.71 5.79 -25.66
CA GLY A 116 -18.83 5.99 -24.49
C GLY A 116 -17.74 4.94 -24.46
N MET A 117 -17.03 4.89 -23.33
CA MET A 117 -15.93 3.96 -23.13
C MET A 117 -15.93 3.45 -21.68
N LEU A 118 -15.70 2.15 -21.50
CA LEU A 118 -15.41 1.56 -20.19
C LEU A 118 -13.91 1.68 -19.95
N CYS A 119 -13.51 2.32 -18.84
CA CYS A 119 -12.12 2.67 -18.59
C CYS A 119 -11.41 1.63 -17.72
N SER A 120 -10.15 1.38 -18.06
CA SER A 120 -9.18 0.73 -17.18
C SER A 120 -8.57 1.76 -16.21
N ALA A 121 -7.88 1.27 -15.17
CA ALA A 121 -7.11 2.13 -14.25
C ALA A 121 -6.03 2.93 -15.00
N ARG A 122 -5.37 2.32 -15.99
CA ARG A 122 -4.34 2.96 -16.82
C ARG A 122 -4.88 4.15 -17.62
N GLU A 123 -6.05 4.02 -18.23
CA GLU A 123 -6.65 5.11 -19.04
C GLU A 123 -7.02 6.32 -18.19
N LEU A 124 -7.34 6.09 -16.92
CA LEU A 124 -7.59 7.15 -15.94
C LEU A 124 -6.32 7.63 -15.22
N GLY A 125 -5.16 7.01 -15.50
CA GLY A 125 -3.89 7.32 -14.81
C GLY A 125 -3.89 6.94 -13.33
N LEU A 126 -4.75 5.99 -12.93
CA LEU A 126 -4.90 5.52 -11.55
C LEU A 126 -4.10 4.23 -11.26
N GLY A 127 -3.36 3.74 -12.24
CA GLY A 127 -2.53 2.54 -12.12
C GLY A 127 -1.91 2.15 -13.45
N SER A 128 -1.10 1.11 -13.45
CA SER A 128 -0.48 0.53 -14.66
C SER A 128 -1.34 -0.60 -15.27
N GLU A 129 -2.34 -1.07 -14.55
CA GLU A 129 -3.20 -2.18 -14.96
C GLU A 129 -4.02 -1.81 -16.21
N HIS A 130 -3.93 -2.64 -17.24
CA HIS A 130 -4.59 -2.42 -18.53
C HIS A 130 -5.21 -3.70 -19.13
N ASP A 131 -5.08 -4.82 -18.42
CA ASP A 131 -5.58 -6.12 -18.90
C ASP A 131 -7.11 -6.25 -18.79
N GLY A 132 -7.77 -5.22 -18.21
CA GLY A 132 -9.21 -5.17 -18.06
C GLY A 132 -9.72 -3.77 -17.71
N ILE A 133 -11.05 -3.64 -17.67
CA ILE A 133 -11.70 -2.43 -17.14
C ILE A 133 -11.61 -2.38 -15.62
N MET A 134 -11.66 -1.17 -15.08
CA MET A 134 -11.66 -0.91 -13.65
C MET A 134 -12.99 -1.38 -13.03
N GLU A 135 -12.92 -2.39 -12.16
CA GLU A 135 -14.06 -2.87 -11.39
C GLU A 135 -14.25 -2.00 -10.15
N LEU A 136 -15.45 -1.45 -9.99
CA LEU A 136 -15.79 -0.57 -8.87
C LEU A 136 -16.56 -1.32 -7.79
N ALA A 137 -16.54 -0.79 -6.56
CA ALA A 137 -17.29 -1.37 -5.45
C ALA A 137 -18.81 -1.35 -5.76
N PRO A 138 -19.53 -2.47 -5.53
CA PRO A 138 -20.97 -2.57 -5.84
C PRO A 138 -21.83 -1.51 -5.13
N ALA A 139 -21.39 -1.00 -3.99
CA ALA A 139 -22.11 0.00 -3.20
C ALA A 139 -22.05 1.43 -3.77
N LEU A 140 -21.19 1.70 -4.75
CA LEU A 140 -21.09 3.05 -5.33
C LEU A 140 -22.38 3.42 -6.07
N PRO A 141 -22.90 4.64 -5.86
CA PRO A 141 -24.13 5.08 -6.51
C PRO A 141 -23.92 5.28 -8.01
N LEU A 142 -24.90 4.89 -8.81
CA LEU A 142 -24.92 5.19 -10.25
C LEU A 142 -24.89 6.70 -10.48
N ASN A 143 -24.29 7.10 -11.60
CA ASN A 143 -24.13 8.49 -12.04
C ASN A 143 -23.28 9.38 -11.10
N ALA A 144 -22.71 8.83 -10.05
CA ALA A 144 -21.74 9.59 -9.26
C ALA A 144 -20.54 9.93 -10.14
N ASP A 145 -20.05 11.17 -10.06
CA ASP A 145 -18.76 11.52 -10.66
C ASP A 145 -17.69 10.61 -10.07
N LEU A 146 -16.84 10.03 -10.93
CA LEU A 146 -15.87 9.05 -10.49
C LEU A 146 -14.80 9.64 -9.55
N ARG A 147 -14.47 10.94 -9.74
CA ARG A 147 -13.49 11.62 -8.87
C ARG A 147 -14.04 11.75 -7.46
N ASP A 148 -15.32 12.12 -7.34
CA ASP A 148 -16.01 12.23 -6.05
C ASP A 148 -16.19 10.84 -5.42
N ALA A 149 -16.65 9.86 -6.22
CA ALA A 149 -16.92 8.50 -5.76
C ALA A 149 -15.70 7.77 -5.21
N LEU A 150 -14.51 8.10 -5.70
CA LEU A 150 -13.23 7.53 -5.29
C LEU A 150 -12.36 8.50 -4.47
N ASP A 151 -12.90 9.67 -4.11
CA ASP A 151 -12.18 10.72 -3.36
C ASP A 151 -10.81 11.06 -4.00
N LEU A 152 -10.79 11.28 -5.32
CA LEU A 152 -9.55 11.47 -6.08
C LEU A 152 -8.97 12.89 -6.01
N ASP A 153 -9.75 13.86 -5.51
CA ASP A 153 -9.31 15.24 -5.37
C ASP A 153 -8.49 15.44 -4.09
N ASP A 154 -7.37 14.78 -4.05
CA ASP A 154 -6.41 14.84 -2.95
C ASP A 154 -5.07 15.40 -3.45
N VAL A 155 -4.25 15.85 -2.51
CA VAL A 155 -2.92 16.41 -2.77
C VAL A 155 -1.86 15.53 -2.13
N MET A 156 -0.92 15.07 -2.92
CA MET A 156 0.26 14.36 -2.48
C MET A 156 1.43 15.34 -2.30
N MET A 157 2.12 15.23 -1.19
CA MET A 157 3.35 15.97 -0.86
C MET A 157 4.50 15.00 -0.71
N GLU A 158 5.65 15.36 -1.27
CA GLU A 158 6.91 14.67 -1.03
C GLU A 158 7.72 15.46 -0.01
N VAL A 159 7.90 14.86 1.17
CA VAL A 159 8.57 15.47 2.33
C VAL A 159 9.94 14.83 2.50
N ASN A 160 10.98 15.64 2.52
CA ASN A 160 12.34 15.22 2.79
C ASN A 160 12.60 15.25 4.31
N ALA A 161 12.59 14.07 4.92
CA ALA A 161 12.99 13.91 6.31
C ALA A 161 14.53 13.72 6.39
N THR A 162 15.23 14.60 7.08
CA THR A 162 16.66 14.47 7.29
C THR A 162 17.02 13.22 8.11
N PRO A 163 18.27 12.72 8.07
CA PRO A 163 18.65 11.47 8.77
C PRO A 163 18.37 11.45 10.28
N ASN A 164 18.33 12.60 10.92
CA ASN A 164 18.01 12.73 12.36
C ASN A 164 16.52 12.85 12.66
N ARG A 165 15.65 12.76 11.63
CA ARG A 165 14.19 12.89 11.75
C ARG A 165 13.48 11.58 11.38
N GLY A 166 13.94 10.44 11.92
CA GLY A 166 13.27 9.16 11.81
C GLY A 166 11.81 9.19 12.31
N ASP A 167 11.55 10.02 13.31
CA ASP A 167 10.21 10.28 13.86
C ASP A 167 9.21 10.84 12.84
N CYS A 168 9.68 11.50 11.77
CA CYS A 168 8.86 12.05 10.70
C CYS A 168 8.79 11.16 9.44
N MET A 169 9.25 9.91 9.54
CA MET A 169 9.09 8.94 8.44
C MET A 169 7.74 8.20 8.47
N SER A 170 6.68 8.90 8.88
CA SER A 170 5.30 8.42 8.93
C SER A 170 4.31 9.58 8.81
N VAL A 171 3.06 9.25 8.44
CA VAL A 171 1.96 10.23 8.39
C VAL A 171 1.72 10.81 9.78
N PHE A 172 1.61 9.94 10.79
CA PHE A 172 1.41 10.35 12.18
C PHE A 172 2.57 11.21 12.69
N GLY A 173 3.82 10.86 12.39
CA GLY A 173 4.99 11.62 12.81
C GLY A 173 5.03 13.03 12.24
N ILE A 174 4.75 13.18 10.93
CA ILE A 174 4.65 14.49 10.27
C ILE A 174 3.48 15.30 10.85
N ALA A 175 2.31 14.68 11.08
CA ALA A 175 1.15 15.35 11.66
C ALA A 175 1.42 15.87 13.07
N ARG A 176 2.10 15.07 13.91
CA ARG A 176 2.52 15.42 15.26
C ARG A 176 3.51 16.59 15.26
N ASP A 177 4.51 16.55 14.40
CA ASP A 177 5.52 17.61 14.26
C ASP A 177 4.89 18.91 13.77
N TYR A 178 4.04 18.84 12.75
CA TYR A 178 3.26 19.97 12.26
C TYR A 178 2.39 20.59 13.37
N ALA A 179 1.69 19.76 14.15
CA ALA A 179 0.87 20.22 15.26
C ALA A 179 1.70 20.98 16.30
N ALA A 180 2.87 20.46 16.65
CA ALA A 180 3.80 21.10 17.57
C ALA A 180 4.30 22.44 17.04
N ALA A 181 4.73 22.50 15.77
CA ALA A 181 5.23 23.72 15.14
C ALA A 181 4.16 24.82 15.01
N GLN A 182 2.89 24.42 14.86
CA GLN A 182 1.76 25.37 14.74
C GLN A 182 0.97 25.55 16.04
N THR A 183 1.45 25.02 17.17
CA THR A 183 0.76 25.08 18.48
C THR A 183 -0.70 24.59 18.36
N ARG A 184 -0.92 23.49 17.64
CA ARG A 184 -2.23 22.88 17.41
C ARG A 184 -2.37 21.58 18.21
N HIS A 185 -3.61 21.21 18.52
CA HIS A 185 -3.90 19.88 19.03
C HIS A 185 -3.88 18.87 17.87
N TYR A 186 -3.32 17.70 18.09
CA TYR A 186 -3.42 16.55 17.19
C TYR A 186 -4.22 15.44 17.86
N LEU A 187 -4.82 14.59 17.04
CA LEU A 187 -5.53 13.41 17.54
C LEU A 187 -4.48 12.35 17.90
N ALA A 188 -4.46 11.99 19.19
CA ALA A 188 -3.63 10.88 19.66
C ALA A 188 -4.07 9.57 19.00
N LEU A 189 -3.12 8.67 18.80
CA LEU A 189 -3.41 7.34 18.27
C LEU A 189 -4.42 6.62 19.16
N GLN A 190 -5.55 6.23 18.59
CA GLN A 190 -6.58 5.44 19.23
C GLN A 190 -6.56 4.04 18.61
N ILE A 191 -5.68 3.19 19.11
CA ILE A 191 -5.53 1.80 18.66
C ILE A 191 -6.11 0.91 19.76
N ALA A 192 -7.30 0.36 19.50
CA ALA A 192 -7.92 -0.56 20.44
C ALA A 192 -7.25 -1.94 20.35
N PRO A 193 -6.91 -2.56 21.47
CA PRO A 193 -6.38 -3.92 21.47
C PRO A 193 -7.37 -4.90 20.84
N VAL A 194 -6.87 -5.77 19.98
CA VAL A 194 -7.64 -6.85 19.37
C VAL A 194 -7.50 -8.10 20.25
N ALA A 195 -8.59 -8.55 20.85
CA ALA A 195 -8.57 -9.72 21.71
C ALA A 195 -8.12 -10.98 20.94
N ALA A 196 -7.18 -11.73 21.52
CA ALA A 196 -6.78 -13.01 20.97
C ALA A 196 -7.96 -14.00 21.02
N GLN A 197 -8.18 -14.69 19.88
CA GLN A 197 -9.25 -15.70 19.76
C GLN A 197 -8.73 -17.12 20.05
N GLY A 198 -7.43 -17.28 20.26
CA GLY A 198 -6.76 -18.55 20.54
C GLY A 198 -5.55 -18.37 21.45
N ALA A 199 -5.01 -19.48 21.93
CA ALA A 199 -3.81 -19.50 22.76
C ALA A 199 -2.52 -19.81 21.97
N ASP A 200 -2.58 -19.77 20.64
CA ASP A 200 -1.43 -20.08 19.77
C ASP A 200 -0.32 -19.04 19.96
N THR A 201 0.84 -19.51 20.35
CA THR A 201 2.04 -18.70 20.49
C THR A 201 3.19 -19.38 19.76
N LEU A 202 4.09 -18.58 19.20
CA LEU A 202 5.36 -19.05 18.68
C LEU A 202 6.47 -18.57 19.62
N PRO A 203 7.39 -19.45 20.09
CA PRO A 203 8.50 -19.04 20.94
C PRO A 203 9.39 -18.01 20.22
N VAL A 204 9.76 -16.97 20.94
CA VAL A 204 10.71 -15.93 20.46
C VAL A 204 11.84 -15.81 21.47
N THR A 205 13.09 -15.94 20.99
CA THR A 205 14.29 -15.79 21.80
C THR A 205 15.13 -14.63 21.27
N LEU A 206 15.43 -13.65 22.11
CA LEU A 206 16.30 -12.52 21.78
C LEU A 206 17.73 -12.84 22.24
N GLU A 207 18.55 -13.40 21.35
CA GLU A 207 19.96 -13.73 21.64
C GLU A 207 20.87 -12.49 21.50
N ALA A 208 20.39 -11.41 20.85
CA ALA A 208 21.05 -10.14 20.71
C ALA A 208 20.19 -8.97 21.26
N PRO A 209 19.88 -8.95 22.58
CA PRO A 209 18.91 -8.00 23.15
C PRO A 209 19.34 -6.53 23.05
N ALA A 210 20.65 -6.25 22.93
CA ALA A 210 21.12 -4.89 22.68
C ALA A 210 20.78 -4.40 21.26
N ALA A 211 20.77 -5.30 20.28
CA ALA A 211 20.44 -4.97 18.89
C ALA A 211 18.93 -5.03 18.61
N CYS A 212 18.19 -5.90 19.32
CA CYS A 212 16.74 -6.01 19.26
C CYS A 212 16.16 -6.10 20.67
N PRO A 213 15.90 -4.97 21.35
CA PRO A 213 15.36 -4.98 22.71
C PRO A 213 13.85 -5.28 22.76
N VAL A 214 13.10 -5.06 21.67
CA VAL A 214 11.67 -5.30 21.61
C VAL A 214 11.32 -6.06 20.33
N PHE A 215 10.58 -7.17 20.50
CA PHE A 215 10.03 -7.96 19.41
C PHE A 215 8.59 -8.33 19.77
N ALA A 216 7.63 -7.81 19.03
CA ALA A 216 6.22 -8.15 19.14
C ALA A 216 5.82 -9.04 17.96
N SER A 217 5.03 -10.06 18.21
CA SER A 217 4.53 -10.93 17.16
C SER A 217 3.11 -11.39 17.43
N ARG A 218 2.40 -11.73 16.35
CA ARG A 218 1.04 -12.28 16.43
C ARG A 218 0.83 -13.36 15.39
N VAL A 219 0.31 -14.50 15.81
CA VAL A 219 -0.18 -15.55 14.92
C VAL A 219 -1.58 -15.18 14.42
N ILE A 220 -1.78 -15.19 13.11
CA ILE A 220 -3.10 -15.01 12.48
C ILE A 220 -3.38 -16.23 11.61
N ARG A 221 -4.51 -16.87 11.87
CA ARG A 221 -4.97 -18.09 11.20
C ARG A 221 -5.99 -17.79 10.11
N GLY A 222 -6.04 -18.66 9.10
CA GLY A 222 -7.08 -18.65 8.08
C GLY A 222 -7.04 -17.47 7.14
N VAL A 223 -5.86 -16.88 6.88
CA VAL A 223 -5.71 -15.75 5.95
C VAL A 223 -5.98 -16.19 4.51
N LYS A 224 -6.49 -15.25 3.71
CA LYS A 224 -6.73 -15.41 2.26
C LYS A 224 -5.81 -14.48 1.49
N VAL A 225 -4.57 -14.89 1.27
CA VAL A 225 -3.54 -14.05 0.62
C VAL A 225 -3.94 -13.64 -0.80
N GLY A 226 -4.59 -14.52 -1.56
CA GLY A 226 -5.07 -14.23 -2.92
C GLY A 226 -6.33 -13.36 -2.99
N ALA A 227 -6.90 -12.90 -1.86
CA ALA A 227 -7.99 -11.94 -1.88
C ALA A 227 -7.48 -10.54 -2.28
N ALA A 228 -8.35 -9.73 -2.88
CA ALA A 228 -8.00 -8.34 -3.12
C ALA A 228 -8.06 -7.53 -1.82
N SER A 229 -7.10 -6.64 -1.62
CA SER A 229 -7.16 -5.66 -0.53
C SER A 229 -8.36 -4.72 -0.71
N PRO A 230 -8.94 -4.18 0.37
CA PRO A 230 -9.99 -3.18 0.29
C PRO A 230 -9.57 -1.99 -0.60
N ALA A 231 -10.51 -1.47 -1.38
CA ALA A 231 -10.23 -0.40 -2.35
C ALA A 231 -9.59 0.84 -1.68
N TRP A 232 -10.07 1.23 -0.49
CA TRP A 232 -9.51 2.35 0.25
C TRP A 232 -8.03 2.15 0.62
N LEU A 233 -7.63 0.93 0.99
CA LEU A 233 -6.25 0.59 1.36
C LEU A 233 -5.33 0.65 0.13
N ARG A 234 -5.76 0.03 -0.97
CA ARG A 234 -5.03 0.07 -2.24
C ARG A 234 -4.83 1.51 -2.73
N GLU A 235 -5.88 2.32 -2.65
CA GLU A 235 -5.82 3.72 -3.09
C GLU A 235 -4.90 4.57 -2.20
N ARG A 236 -4.92 4.40 -0.88
CA ARG A 236 -3.98 5.08 0.02
C ARG A 236 -2.52 4.75 -0.30
N LEU A 237 -2.22 3.47 -0.47
CA LEU A 237 -0.87 3.02 -0.81
C LEU A 237 -0.45 3.55 -2.20
N ARG A 238 -1.33 3.48 -3.19
CA ARG A 238 -1.08 4.01 -4.53
C ARG A 238 -0.70 5.49 -4.49
N ARG A 239 -1.44 6.32 -3.74
CA ARG A 239 -1.18 7.76 -3.62
C ARG A 239 0.20 8.07 -3.06
N VAL A 240 0.73 7.23 -2.20
CA VAL A 240 2.08 7.38 -1.64
C VAL A 240 3.15 6.60 -2.40
N GLY A 241 2.80 6.03 -3.56
CA GLY A 241 3.74 5.37 -4.47
C GLY A 241 4.03 3.91 -4.13
N ILE A 242 3.21 3.25 -3.31
CA ILE A 242 3.34 1.83 -2.97
C ILE A 242 2.32 1.02 -3.78
N ASN A 243 2.81 0.02 -4.50
CA ASN A 243 1.95 -0.89 -5.24
C ASN A 243 1.31 -1.91 -4.28
N SER A 244 0.02 -2.16 -4.46
CA SER A 244 -0.69 -3.23 -3.77
C SER A 244 -0.21 -4.60 -4.29
N ILE A 245 0.07 -5.52 -3.37
CA ILE A 245 0.58 -6.86 -3.68
C ILE A 245 -0.39 -7.93 -3.17
N SER A 246 -0.71 -7.89 -1.88
CA SER A 246 -1.65 -8.80 -1.23
C SER A 246 -2.16 -8.15 0.06
N PRO A 247 -3.31 -8.58 0.62
CA PRO A 247 -3.85 -7.98 1.83
C PRO A 247 -2.86 -7.93 2.99
N ILE A 248 -2.03 -8.96 3.14
CA ILE A 248 -1.05 -9.03 4.23
C ILE A 248 0.07 -8.01 4.03
N VAL A 249 0.64 -7.94 2.84
CA VAL A 249 1.71 -6.97 2.51
C VAL A 249 1.17 -5.55 2.53
N ASP A 250 -0.04 -5.34 2.04
CA ASP A 250 -0.65 -4.02 1.99
C ASP A 250 -0.92 -3.47 3.40
N VAL A 251 -1.39 -4.32 4.33
CA VAL A 251 -1.57 -3.94 5.74
C VAL A 251 -0.23 -3.58 6.39
N THR A 252 0.83 -4.37 6.18
CA THR A 252 2.15 -4.06 6.76
C THR A 252 2.73 -2.76 6.20
N ASN A 253 2.56 -2.51 4.89
CA ASN A 253 2.94 -1.25 4.26
C ASN A 253 2.10 -0.07 4.77
N TYR A 254 0.80 -0.26 4.95
CA TYR A 254 -0.08 0.76 5.51
C TYR A 254 0.36 1.18 6.92
N VAL A 255 0.61 0.22 7.82
CA VAL A 255 1.07 0.48 9.19
C VAL A 255 2.42 1.17 9.18
N MET A 256 3.35 0.75 8.31
CA MET A 256 4.65 1.40 8.16
C MET A 256 4.50 2.87 7.73
N MET A 257 3.63 3.16 6.78
CA MET A 257 3.40 4.55 6.32
C MET A 257 2.64 5.38 7.36
N ASP A 258 1.67 4.77 8.04
CA ASP A 258 0.83 5.43 9.04
C ASP A 258 1.63 5.79 10.30
N LEU A 259 2.31 4.81 10.89
CA LEU A 259 2.97 4.92 12.20
C LEU A 259 4.50 5.06 12.14
N GLY A 260 5.13 4.66 11.03
CA GLY A 260 6.58 4.60 10.92
C GLY A 260 7.20 3.29 11.41
N GLN A 261 6.39 2.29 11.75
CA GLN A 261 6.84 0.96 12.18
C GLN A 261 6.85 -0.01 11.02
N PRO A 262 8.01 -0.40 10.47
CA PRO A 262 8.06 -1.49 9.52
C PRO A 262 7.65 -2.81 10.16
N MET A 263 6.89 -3.60 9.42
CA MET A 263 6.42 -4.93 9.83
C MET A 263 6.80 -5.98 8.80
N HIS A 264 6.87 -7.23 9.25
CA HIS A 264 7.04 -8.37 8.36
C HIS A 264 6.00 -9.45 8.62
N ALA A 265 5.74 -10.28 7.61
CA ALA A 265 4.84 -11.41 7.69
C ALA A 265 5.52 -12.67 7.15
N TYR A 266 5.57 -13.70 7.97
CA TYR A 266 6.07 -15.02 7.61
C TYR A 266 4.93 -15.99 7.36
N ASP A 267 5.11 -16.92 6.43
CA ASP A 267 4.29 -18.13 6.34
C ASP A 267 4.59 -19.00 7.57
N LEU A 268 3.63 -19.10 8.49
CA LEU A 268 3.81 -19.78 9.77
C LEU A 268 4.20 -21.26 9.59
N ALA A 269 3.71 -21.92 8.53
CA ALA A 269 4.01 -23.32 8.26
C ALA A 269 5.46 -23.56 7.83
N LYS A 270 6.20 -22.50 7.48
CA LYS A 270 7.60 -22.59 7.03
C LYS A 270 8.60 -22.22 8.11
N ILE A 271 8.15 -21.85 9.31
CA ILE A 271 9.03 -21.53 10.44
C ILE A 271 9.30 -22.79 11.23
N ASP A 272 10.59 -23.10 11.46
CA ASP A 272 11.01 -24.26 12.26
C ASP A 272 11.19 -23.87 13.74
N GLN A 273 10.37 -24.43 14.64
CA GLN A 273 10.43 -24.37 16.11
C GLN A 273 10.29 -22.98 16.77
N GLY A 274 10.35 -21.88 16.03
CA GLY A 274 10.22 -20.52 16.62
C GLY A 274 11.24 -19.54 16.08
N ILE A 275 11.21 -18.33 16.62
CA ILE A 275 12.05 -17.22 16.18
C ILE A 275 13.23 -17.02 17.13
N ARG A 276 14.40 -16.76 16.56
CA ARG A 276 15.63 -16.35 17.25
C ARG A 276 16.15 -15.07 16.60
N VAL A 277 16.26 -14.02 17.39
CA VAL A 277 16.88 -12.77 16.91
C VAL A 277 18.32 -12.76 17.38
N ARG A 278 19.27 -12.89 16.46
CA ARG A 278 20.70 -13.04 16.76
C ARG A 278 21.59 -12.39 15.73
N MET A 279 22.86 -12.26 16.05
CA MET A 279 23.86 -11.91 15.04
C MET A 279 24.07 -13.09 14.07
N ALA A 280 24.39 -12.77 12.82
CA ALA A 280 24.75 -13.80 11.84
C ALA A 280 26.02 -14.53 12.23
N LYS A 281 26.17 -15.77 11.78
CA LYS A 281 27.38 -16.59 11.98
C LYS A 281 28.25 -16.50 10.73
N SER A 282 29.55 -16.66 10.91
CA SER A 282 30.48 -16.71 9.78
C SER A 282 30.09 -17.81 8.80
N GLY A 283 30.05 -17.48 7.51
CA GLY A 283 29.72 -18.42 6.44
C GLY A 283 28.22 -18.62 6.20
N GLU A 284 27.34 -18.00 6.98
CA GLU A 284 25.89 -18.04 6.70
C GLU A 284 25.55 -17.29 5.40
N ARG A 285 24.59 -17.81 4.68
CA ARG A 285 24.02 -17.23 3.46
C ARG A 285 22.51 -17.16 3.59
N LEU A 286 21.89 -16.21 2.91
CA LEU A 286 20.45 -16.02 2.93
C LEU A 286 19.97 -15.53 1.56
N THR A 287 18.99 -16.23 0.98
CA THR A 287 18.26 -15.74 -0.18
C THR A 287 17.13 -14.83 0.31
N LEU A 288 17.13 -13.55 -0.12
CA LEU A 288 16.15 -12.57 0.27
C LEU A 288 14.95 -12.54 -0.70
N LEU A 289 13.96 -11.67 -0.42
CA LEU A 289 12.73 -11.54 -1.21
C LEU A 289 12.96 -11.02 -2.64
N ASP A 290 14.13 -10.49 -2.95
CA ASP A 290 14.57 -10.10 -4.30
C ASP A 290 15.15 -11.28 -5.13
N ASP A 291 15.05 -12.51 -4.60
CA ASP A 291 15.58 -13.74 -5.18
C ASP A 291 17.13 -13.77 -5.33
N GLN A 292 17.85 -12.85 -4.65
CA GLN A 292 19.30 -12.85 -4.62
C GLN A 292 19.83 -13.50 -3.34
N GLU A 293 20.95 -14.23 -3.48
CA GLU A 293 21.63 -14.85 -2.35
C GLU A 293 22.76 -13.96 -1.82
N TYR A 294 22.73 -13.67 -0.54
CA TYR A 294 23.69 -12.80 0.15
C TYR A 294 24.54 -13.60 1.14
N ALA A 295 25.85 -13.35 1.14
CA ALA A 295 26.74 -13.80 2.22
C ALA A 295 26.56 -12.86 3.41
N LEU A 296 26.31 -13.43 4.58
CA LEU A 296 26.06 -12.64 5.80
C LEU A 296 27.36 -12.37 6.55
N ASP A 297 27.54 -11.12 6.95
CA ASP A 297 28.61 -10.70 7.83
C ASP A 297 28.20 -10.94 9.31
N PRO A 298 29.08 -11.41 10.21
CA PRO A 298 28.77 -11.55 11.64
C PRO A 298 28.31 -10.30 12.36
N GLU A 299 28.52 -9.10 11.78
CA GLU A 299 27.96 -7.84 12.29
C GLU A 299 26.50 -7.61 11.88
N MET A 300 25.91 -8.47 11.06
CA MET A 300 24.52 -8.33 10.61
C MET A 300 23.57 -9.01 11.60
N LEU A 301 22.51 -8.32 11.97
CA LEU A 301 21.41 -8.88 12.75
C LEU A 301 20.49 -9.68 11.84
N VAL A 302 20.13 -10.90 12.26
CA VAL A 302 19.23 -11.77 11.52
C VAL A 302 18.05 -12.21 12.37
N ILE A 303 16.93 -12.39 11.72
CA ILE A 303 15.84 -13.21 12.22
C ILE A 303 16.12 -14.62 11.74
N ALA A 304 16.14 -15.55 12.66
CA ALA A 304 16.44 -16.95 12.39
C ALA A 304 15.39 -17.87 13.02
N ASP A 305 15.33 -19.09 12.55
CA ASP A 305 14.61 -20.19 13.17
C ASP A 305 15.61 -21.31 13.56
N ALA A 306 15.15 -22.55 13.79
CA ALA A 306 16.04 -23.63 14.14
C ALA A 306 16.91 -24.11 12.96
N ALA A 307 16.46 -23.91 11.72
CA ALA A 307 17.18 -24.29 10.51
C ALA A 307 18.25 -23.26 10.10
N GLY A 308 18.06 -21.98 10.43
CA GLY A 308 19.01 -20.93 10.06
C GLY A 308 18.39 -19.54 9.91
N PRO A 309 19.09 -18.59 9.25
CA PRO A 309 18.55 -17.24 9.02
C PRO A 309 17.38 -17.28 8.04
N ILE A 310 16.27 -16.62 8.40
CA ILE A 310 15.04 -16.47 7.62
C ILE A 310 14.72 -15.02 7.24
N GLY A 311 15.49 -14.07 7.71
CA GLY A 311 15.38 -12.65 7.37
C GLY A 311 16.61 -11.87 7.81
N LEU A 312 16.91 -10.82 7.06
CA LEU A 312 17.89 -9.81 7.45
C LEU A 312 17.15 -8.73 8.24
N ALA A 313 17.36 -8.72 9.56
CA ALA A 313 16.58 -7.92 10.50
C ALA A 313 16.55 -6.43 10.12
N GLY A 314 15.35 -5.87 10.04
CA GLY A 314 15.11 -4.46 9.70
C GLY A 314 15.46 -4.07 8.27
N ILE A 315 15.82 -5.01 7.39
CA ILE A 315 16.22 -4.74 6.00
C ILE A 315 15.28 -5.45 5.01
N MET A 316 15.29 -6.80 5.01
CA MET A 316 14.47 -7.57 4.07
C MET A 316 14.24 -8.99 4.58
N GLY A 317 13.04 -9.51 4.40
CA GLY A 317 12.71 -10.90 4.71
C GLY A 317 13.36 -11.91 3.78
N GLY A 318 13.49 -13.15 4.24
CA GLY A 318 14.02 -14.27 3.47
C GLY A 318 12.97 -14.91 2.55
N ARG A 319 13.41 -15.44 1.43
CA ARG A 319 12.56 -16.09 0.42
C ARG A 319 11.91 -17.38 0.93
N ALA A 320 12.62 -18.14 1.75
CA ALA A 320 12.17 -19.44 2.22
C ALA A 320 10.87 -19.38 3.02
N THR A 321 10.72 -18.36 3.88
CA THR A 321 9.54 -18.16 4.74
C THR A 321 8.55 -17.15 4.20
N ALA A 322 8.73 -16.69 2.95
CA ALA A 322 7.83 -15.75 2.31
C ALA A 322 6.41 -16.30 2.20
N ILE A 323 5.43 -15.40 2.38
CA ILE A 323 4.02 -15.71 2.11
C ILE A 323 3.79 -15.95 0.62
N SER A 324 2.79 -16.77 0.31
CA SER A 324 2.38 -17.13 -1.05
C SER A 324 0.87 -17.37 -1.10
N ASP A 325 0.31 -17.60 -2.26
CA ASP A 325 -1.14 -17.90 -2.42
C ASP A 325 -1.57 -19.15 -1.66
N ALA A 326 -0.62 -20.06 -1.38
CA ALA A 326 -0.86 -21.26 -0.58
C ALA A 326 -0.87 -20.99 0.93
N THR A 327 -0.35 -19.86 1.40
CA THR A 327 -0.28 -19.51 2.83
C THR A 327 -1.66 -19.39 3.42
N ARG A 328 -1.86 -19.99 4.60
CA ARG A 328 -3.12 -19.97 5.36
C ARG A 328 -2.97 -19.34 6.73
N ASP A 329 -1.79 -19.44 7.30
CA ASP A 329 -1.49 -18.92 8.63
C ASP A 329 -0.21 -18.09 8.54
N VAL A 330 -0.20 -16.96 9.22
CA VAL A 330 0.95 -16.05 9.21
C VAL A 330 1.40 -15.72 10.62
N LEU A 331 2.70 -15.49 10.78
CA LEU A 331 3.27 -14.79 11.90
C LEU A 331 3.53 -13.35 11.48
N LEU A 332 2.86 -12.38 12.10
CA LEU A 332 3.23 -10.98 11.98
C LEU A 332 4.35 -10.65 12.96
N GLU A 333 5.30 -9.85 12.49
CA GLU A 333 6.40 -9.30 13.26
C GLU A 333 6.32 -7.77 13.26
N ALA A 334 6.51 -7.17 14.43
CA ALA A 334 6.91 -5.78 14.59
C ALA A 334 7.99 -5.72 15.66
N ALA A 335 9.15 -5.17 15.32
CA ALA A 335 10.29 -5.13 16.22
C ALA A 335 10.90 -3.74 16.31
N HIS A 336 11.60 -3.48 17.39
CA HIS A 336 12.53 -2.36 17.46
C HIS A 336 13.96 -2.90 17.30
N PHE A 337 14.64 -2.44 16.26
CA PHE A 337 16.05 -2.71 16.06
C PHE A 337 16.85 -1.45 16.37
N ALA A 338 17.91 -1.59 17.17
CA ALA A 338 18.79 -0.47 17.49
C ALA A 338 19.40 0.11 16.20
N PRO A 339 19.37 1.43 15.99
CA PRO A 339 19.86 2.04 14.74
C PRO A 339 21.29 1.61 14.39
N ASP A 340 22.19 1.50 15.36
CA ASP A 340 23.58 1.07 15.14
C ASP A 340 23.71 -0.36 14.62
N ALA A 341 22.73 -1.23 14.89
CA ALA A 341 22.71 -2.59 14.37
C ALA A 341 22.28 -2.66 12.91
N ILE A 342 21.59 -1.63 12.38
CA ILE A 342 21.05 -1.59 11.01
C ILE A 342 21.83 -0.63 10.12
N ALA A 343 22.30 0.49 10.66
CA ALA A 343 22.93 1.56 9.88
C ALA A 343 24.08 1.05 9.01
N GLY A 344 23.98 1.35 7.69
CA GLY A 344 24.97 1.01 6.69
C GLY A 344 24.99 -0.45 6.23
N ARG A 345 24.29 -1.40 6.92
CA ARG A 345 24.29 -2.83 6.54
C ARG A 345 23.57 -3.07 5.23
N ALA A 346 22.41 -2.46 5.04
CA ALA A 346 21.68 -2.53 3.78
C ALA A 346 22.54 -2.02 2.59
N ARG A 347 23.20 -0.87 2.78
CA ARG A 347 24.05 -0.26 1.73
C ARG A 347 25.25 -1.15 1.34
N ARG A 348 25.86 -1.87 2.31
CA ARG A 348 26.95 -2.84 2.01
C ARG A 348 26.50 -3.94 1.05
N LEU A 349 25.21 -4.28 1.09
CA LEU A 349 24.60 -5.28 0.21
C LEU A 349 23.96 -4.70 -1.05
N GLY A 350 24.03 -3.37 -1.26
CA GLY A 350 23.36 -2.69 -2.37
C GLY A 350 21.83 -2.60 -2.21
N LEU A 351 21.31 -2.82 -1.00
CA LEU A 351 19.89 -2.81 -0.70
C LEU A 351 19.43 -1.42 -0.25
N PHE A 352 18.27 -1.00 -0.77
CA PHE A 352 17.61 0.26 -0.41
C PHE A 352 16.15 -0.02 -0.13
N THR A 353 15.79 -0.24 1.14
CA THR A 353 14.41 -0.58 1.53
C THR A 353 13.83 0.50 2.43
N ASP A 354 12.52 0.67 2.38
CA ASP A 354 11.76 1.55 3.26
C ASP A 354 11.92 1.18 4.74
N ALA A 355 12.06 -0.10 5.04
CA ALA A 355 12.32 -0.60 6.39
C ALA A 355 13.71 -0.18 6.88
N ALA A 356 14.77 -0.44 6.09
CA ALA A 356 16.14 -0.07 6.46
C ALA A 356 16.28 1.42 6.71
N GLN A 357 15.69 2.27 5.86
CA GLN A 357 15.72 3.72 6.03
C GLN A 357 15.09 4.18 7.35
N ARG A 358 14.02 3.52 7.81
CA ARG A 358 13.38 3.84 9.08
C ARG A 358 14.19 3.36 10.26
N PHE A 359 14.63 2.11 10.26
CA PHE A 359 15.39 1.55 11.37
C PHE A 359 16.78 2.21 11.55
N GLU A 360 17.50 2.52 10.47
CA GLU A 360 18.79 3.21 10.58
C GLU A 360 18.67 4.64 11.13
N ARG A 361 17.51 5.29 10.97
CA ARG A 361 17.21 6.63 11.48
C ARG A 361 16.57 6.59 12.88
N GLY A 362 16.09 5.46 13.30
CA GLY A 362 15.42 5.22 14.57
C GLY A 362 13.90 5.12 14.44
N VAL A 363 13.36 4.01 14.92
CA VAL A 363 11.92 3.76 15.11
C VAL A 363 11.64 3.80 16.60
N ASP A 364 10.52 4.39 17.01
CA ASP A 364 10.14 4.49 18.42
C ASP A 364 9.96 3.08 19.02
N PRO A 365 10.67 2.74 20.12
CA PRO A 365 10.61 1.41 20.73
C PRO A 365 9.25 1.08 21.36
N SER A 366 8.34 2.03 21.51
CA SER A 366 6.98 1.80 21.98
C SER A 366 6.01 1.35 20.85
N LEU A 367 6.38 1.57 19.59
CA LEU A 367 5.51 1.27 18.44
C LEU A 367 5.27 -0.21 18.15
N PRO A 368 6.20 -1.17 18.38
CA PRO A 368 5.97 -2.57 17.99
C PRO A 368 4.66 -3.15 18.51
N ALA A 369 4.35 -2.95 19.79
CA ALA A 369 3.11 -3.43 20.39
C ALA A 369 1.87 -2.75 19.80
N LEU A 370 1.94 -1.45 19.53
CA LEU A 370 0.83 -0.68 18.93
C LEU A 370 0.62 -1.07 17.47
N ALA A 371 1.68 -1.30 16.72
CA ALA A 371 1.61 -1.68 15.31
C ALA A 371 0.95 -3.06 15.08
N ILE A 372 1.21 -4.01 15.99
CA ILE A 372 0.55 -5.33 15.95
C ILE A 372 -0.96 -5.22 16.19
N GLU A 373 -1.41 -4.21 16.93
CA GLU A 373 -2.84 -3.96 17.18
C GLU A 373 -3.52 -3.12 16.08
N ARG A 374 -2.74 -2.33 15.32
CA ARG A 374 -3.23 -1.49 14.22
C ARG A 374 -3.62 -2.32 13.00
#